data_91e8592664405a7cc1ed9462865dd57d
#
_entry.id   91e8592664405a7cc1ed9462865dd57d
#
_cell.length_a   1.000
_cell.length_b   1.000
_cell.length_c   1.000
_cell.angle_alpha   90.00
_cell.angle_beta   90.00
_cell.angle_gamma   90.00
#
_symmetry.space_group_name_H-M   'P 1'
#
loop_
_entity.id
_entity.type
_entity.pdbx_description
1 polymer ?
#
loop_
_entity_poly.entity_id
_entity_poly.type
_entity_poly.pdbx_seq_one_letter_code
_entity_poly.pdbx_strand_id
1 'polypeptide(L)'
;MKSTRINPLLIRKYNQPVPRYTSYPTVPFWKNDISADQWQASFTEQFHRHNASGGISIYVHLPFCESLCTYCGCNKKITQNHSVEEEYLTAIEKEWKLYRRLMQQTPIIREIHLGGGTPTFFSPQNLARLINGLVKNSIVHPQHEFSVEGHPNNTTKEHLKTLYSLGFRRISYGVQDLDPEVQRVINRIQPLENVKRATEEARQVGFTSVNFDLIYGLPLQTLPGIRNTISQVIGLKPDRIAFYSYAHVPWTNKVQRLFNEADLPGAEEKLQLYIEGKDMLTSNHYADIGMDHFALPHDDLYQARQSGTLHRNFMGYTTQNTSLLVGLGVSAISDLGNAFAQNDKALHNYYESINEGRIPVNRGFFLNDEDIAFRKYIK
;
A
#
# COMPACT_ATOMS: atom_id res chain seq x y z
N MET A 1 33.97 -2.62 -8.56
CA MET A 1 33.23 -3.21 -7.42
C MET A 1 33.33 -4.72 -7.48
N LYS A 2 33.67 -5.41 -6.38
CA LYS A 2 33.71 -6.88 -6.36
C LYS A 2 32.28 -7.38 -6.49
N SER A 3 31.90 -7.96 -7.62
CA SER A 3 30.66 -8.74 -7.78
C SER A 3 30.64 -9.78 -6.66
N THR A 4 29.80 -9.61 -5.68
CA THR A 4 29.53 -10.62 -4.65
C THR A 4 28.85 -11.78 -5.36
N ARG A 5 29.63 -12.77 -5.82
CA ARG A 5 29.06 -14.00 -6.39
C ARG A 5 28.28 -14.70 -5.29
N ILE A 6 26.97 -14.55 -5.30
CA ILE A 6 26.09 -15.29 -4.40
C ILE A 6 26.13 -16.75 -4.83
N ASN A 7 26.31 -17.65 -3.85
CA ASN A 7 26.36 -19.08 -4.11
C ASN A 7 25.02 -19.56 -4.73
N PRO A 8 25.03 -20.15 -5.94
CA PRO A 8 23.85 -20.65 -6.61
C PRO A 8 23.01 -21.63 -5.76
N LEU A 9 23.65 -22.40 -4.87
CA LEU A 9 22.96 -23.31 -3.95
C LEU A 9 22.10 -22.55 -2.94
N LEU A 10 22.54 -21.37 -2.49
CA LEU A 10 21.76 -20.52 -1.59
C LEU A 10 20.55 -19.92 -2.34
N ILE A 11 20.73 -19.50 -3.59
CA ILE A 11 19.65 -18.99 -4.43
C ILE A 11 18.55 -20.05 -4.55
N ARG A 12 18.91 -21.27 -4.94
CA ARG A 12 17.97 -22.38 -5.07
C ARG A 12 17.29 -22.74 -3.75
N LYS A 13 18.05 -22.74 -2.64
CA LYS A 13 17.52 -23.06 -1.30
C LYS A 13 16.49 -22.04 -0.84
N TYR A 14 16.72 -20.75 -1.08
CA TYR A 14 15.88 -19.67 -0.57
C TYR A 14 14.88 -19.11 -1.59
N ASN A 15 14.91 -19.54 -2.86
CA ASN A 15 13.88 -19.22 -3.84
C ASN A 15 12.62 -20.08 -3.60
N GLN A 16 11.99 -19.86 -2.46
CA GLN A 16 10.78 -20.55 -2.04
C GLN A 16 9.65 -19.53 -1.84
N PRO A 17 8.40 -19.88 -2.19
CA PRO A 17 7.26 -19.04 -1.87
C PRO A 17 7.05 -19.04 -0.35
N VAL A 18 7.38 -17.92 0.28
CA VAL A 18 7.20 -17.73 1.73
C VAL A 18 6.31 -16.52 2.01
N PRO A 19 5.52 -16.53 3.09
CA PRO A 19 4.77 -15.36 3.51
C PRO A 19 5.72 -14.21 3.81
N ARG A 20 5.38 -13.00 3.35
CA ARG A 20 6.09 -11.80 3.75
C ARG A 20 5.73 -11.46 5.20
N TYR A 21 6.73 -11.29 6.06
CA TYR A 21 6.51 -10.89 7.46
C TYR A 21 6.21 -9.39 7.55
N THR A 22 4.99 -9.02 7.18
CA THR A 22 4.43 -7.68 7.39
C THR A 22 3.71 -7.57 8.73
N SER A 23 3.40 -8.70 9.34
CA SER A 23 2.79 -8.86 10.66
C SER A 23 3.21 -10.19 11.26
N TYR A 24 3.08 -10.30 12.59
CA TYR A 24 3.18 -11.57 13.30
C TYR A 24 1.96 -11.75 14.19
N PRO A 25 1.24 -12.88 14.07
CA PRO A 25 1.37 -13.88 13.00
C PRO A 25 0.98 -13.33 11.62
N THR A 26 1.51 -13.95 10.55
CA THR A 26 1.22 -13.51 9.18
C THR A 26 -0.21 -13.88 8.77
N VAL A 27 -0.77 -13.13 7.82
CA VAL A 27 -2.17 -13.26 7.37
C VAL A 27 -2.63 -14.70 7.07
N PRO A 28 -1.83 -15.62 6.47
CA PRO A 28 -2.26 -17.01 6.27
C PRO A 28 -2.67 -17.76 7.54
N PHE A 29 -2.15 -17.36 8.71
CA PHE A 29 -2.46 -17.99 9.99
C PHE A 29 -3.68 -17.38 10.72
N TRP A 30 -4.28 -16.34 10.16
CA TRP A 30 -5.45 -15.72 10.78
C TRP A 30 -6.67 -16.62 10.64
N LYS A 31 -7.52 -16.57 11.66
CA LYS A 31 -8.78 -17.34 11.71
C LYS A 31 -9.87 -16.61 10.91
N ASN A 32 -10.72 -17.39 10.24
CA ASN A 32 -11.99 -16.90 9.71
C ASN A 32 -13.01 -16.81 10.85
N ASP A 33 -14.06 -16.03 10.63
CA ASP A 33 -15.20 -15.89 11.57
C ASP A 33 -14.77 -15.43 12.97
N ILE A 34 -13.95 -14.37 13.03
CA ILE A 34 -13.64 -13.74 14.32
C ILE A 34 -14.89 -13.10 14.92
N SER A 35 -15.01 -13.14 16.24
CA SER A 35 -16.13 -12.51 16.94
C SER A 35 -16.13 -10.99 16.75
N ALA A 36 -17.19 -10.45 16.14
CA ALA A 36 -17.36 -9.01 15.99
C ALA A 36 -17.45 -8.29 17.35
N ASP A 37 -18.06 -8.92 18.35
CA ASP A 37 -18.17 -8.35 19.70
C ASP A 37 -16.80 -8.28 20.39
N GLN A 38 -15.99 -9.33 20.29
CA GLN A 38 -14.62 -9.31 20.81
C GLN A 38 -13.76 -8.27 20.09
N TRP A 39 -13.94 -8.12 18.76
CA TRP A 39 -13.25 -7.08 18.01
C TRP A 39 -13.64 -5.68 18.49
N GLN A 40 -14.94 -5.40 18.64
CA GLN A 40 -15.44 -4.10 19.11
C GLN A 40 -14.95 -3.80 20.54
N ALA A 41 -14.98 -4.78 21.42
CA ALA A 41 -14.47 -4.62 22.80
C ALA A 41 -12.96 -4.31 22.81
N SER A 42 -12.16 -5.08 22.04
CA SER A 42 -10.72 -4.84 21.90
C SER A 42 -10.43 -3.47 21.27
N PHE A 43 -11.17 -3.09 20.22
CA PHE A 43 -11.04 -1.78 19.61
C PHE A 43 -11.30 -0.65 20.60
N THR A 44 -12.41 -0.73 21.35
CA THR A 44 -12.78 0.28 22.33
C THR A 44 -11.70 0.44 23.40
N GLU A 45 -11.21 -0.67 23.95
CA GLU A 45 -10.14 -0.65 24.96
C GLU A 45 -8.84 -0.03 24.41
N GLN A 46 -8.37 -0.49 23.26
CA GLN A 46 -7.12 0.00 22.67
C GLN A 46 -7.23 1.45 22.22
N PHE A 47 -8.39 1.86 21.72
CA PHE A 47 -8.63 3.26 21.36
C PHE A 47 -8.53 4.17 22.59
N HIS A 48 -9.20 3.84 23.69
CA HIS A 48 -9.12 4.61 24.94
C HIS A 48 -7.70 4.70 25.49
N ARG A 49 -6.93 3.62 25.38
CA ARG A 49 -5.55 3.55 25.86
C ARG A 49 -4.58 4.41 25.04
N HIS A 50 -4.75 4.47 23.71
CA HIS A 50 -3.72 4.98 22.80
C HIS A 50 -4.08 6.28 22.08
N ASN A 51 -5.36 6.65 21.97
CA ASN A 51 -5.79 7.81 21.18
C ASN A 51 -5.10 9.12 21.64
N ALA A 52 -5.06 9.40 22.95
CA ALA A 52 -4.52 10.65 23.46
C ALA A 52 -2.99 10.78 23.28
N SER A 53 -2.25 9.68 23.34
CA SER A 53 -0.78 9.68 23.25
C SER A 53 -0.26 9.44 21.83
N GLY A 54 -0.86 8.49 21.09
CA GLY A 54 -0.39 8.02 19.79
C GLY A 54 -1.26 8.44 18.61
N GLY A 55 -2.53 8.73 18.86
CA GLY A 55 -3.50 8.93 17.78
C GLY A 55 -3.78 7.64 17.00
N ILE A 56 -4.45 7.79 15.84
CA ILE A 56 -4.80 6.67 14.96
C ILE A 56 -4.30 6.89 13.54
N SER A 57 -3.99 5.79 12.86
CA SER A 57 -3.85 5.72 11.40
C SER A 57 -5.13 5.19 10.78
N ILE A 58 -5.51 5.70 9.63
CA ILE A 58 -6.66 5.24 8.84
C ILE A 58 -6.15 4.78 7.47
N TYR A 59 -6.45 3.53 7.13
CA TYR A 59 -6.29 3.02 5.77
C TYR A 59 -7.65 2.92 5.11
N VAL A 60 -7.81 3.49 3.92
CA VAL A 60 -9.03 3.33 3.14
C VAL A 60 -8.73 2.53 1.90
N HIS A 61 -9.38 1.38 1.77
CA HIS A 61 -9.28 0.55 0.57
C HIS A 61 -10.29 1.00 -0.47
N LEU A 62 -9.80 1.49 -1.61
CA LEU A 62 -10.59 1.95 -2.75
C LEU A 62 -10.41 0.94 -3.90
N PRO A 63 -11.34 -0.03 -4.10
CA PRO A 63 -11.05 -1.25 -4.86
C PRO A 63 -11.16 -1.10 -6.39
N PHE A 64 -11.66 0.02 -6.90
CA PHE A 64 -11.97 0.11 -8.33
C PHE A 64 -10.74 0.45 -9.18
N CYS A 65 -10.66 -0.20 -10.36
CA CYS A 65 -9.69 0.07 -11.41
C CYS A 65 -10.40 0.03 -12.76
N GLU A 66 -9.97 0.84 -13.73
CA GLU A 66 -10.53 0.84 -15.09
C GLU A 66 -10.01 -0.33 -15.94
N SER A 67 -8.82 -0.85 -15.62
CA SER A 67 -8.18 -1.94 -16.36
C SER A 67 -7.58 -2.99 -15.44
N LEU A 68 -7.45 -4.21 -15.95
CA LEU A 68 -6.94 -5.36 -15.24
C LEU A 68 -5.46 -5.58 -15.55
N CYS A 69 -4.57 -5.31 -14.59
CA CYS A 69 -3.17 -5.69 -14.69
C CYS A 69 -2.99 -7.17 -14.33
N THR A 70 -2.29 -7.95 -15.18
CA THR A 70 -2.18 -9.40 -15.05
C THR A 70 -1.31 -9.85 -13.86
N TYR A 71 -0.42 -9.00 -13.38
CA TYR A 71 0.44 -9.27 -12.22
C TYR A 71 -0.20 -8.99 -10.86
N CYS A 72 -1.28 -8.20 -10.84
CA CYS A 72 -1.78 -7.55 -9.63
C CYS A 72 -2.44 -8.51 -8.64
N GLY A 73 -1.95 -8.54 -7.40
CA GLY A 73 -2.48 -9.33 -6.29
C GLY A 73 -3.49 -8.61 -5.39
N CYS A 74 -3.76 -7.32 -5.61
CA CYS A 74 -4.67 -6.54 -4.77
C CYS A 74 -6.11 -7.01 -4.89
N ASN A 75 -6.92 -6.81 -3.84
CA ASN A 75 -8.37 -6.95 -3.92
C ASN A 75 -8.90 -5.78 -4.76
N LYS A 76 -9.40 -6.09 -5.95
CA LYS A 76 -9.82 -5.07 -6.91
C LYS A 76 -11.10 -5.46 -7.64
N LYS A 77 -11.82 -4.46 -8.12
CA LYS A 77 -12.98 -4.59 -8.99
C LYS A 77 -12.75 -3.77 -10.25
N ILE A 78 -12.76 -4.44 -11.40
CA ILE A 78 -12.58 -3.77 -12.70
C ILE A 78 -13.92 -3.23 -13.18
N THR A 79 -13.96 -1.92 -13.45
CA THR A 79 -15.12 -1.23 -13.99
C THR A 79 -14.72 0.11 -14.60
N GLN A 80 -15.46 0.55 -15.60
CA GLN A 80 -15.40 1.91 -16.14
C GLN A 80 -16.65 2.73 -15.74
N ASN A 81 -17.54 2.11 -14.97
CA ASN A 81 -18.75 2.76 -14.50
C ASN A 81 -18.49 3.51 -13.18
N HIS A 82 -18.35 4.81 -13.24
CA HIS A 82 -18.10 5.68 -12.08
C HIS A 82 -19.32 5.85 -11.14
N SER A 83 -20.51 5.39 -11.51
CA SER A 83 -21.67 5.43 -10.60
C SER A 83 -21.48 4.55 -9.35
N VAL A 84 -20.54 3.59 -9.40
CA VAL A 84 -20.17 2.74 -8.24
C VAL A 84 -19.52 3.52 -7.10
N GLU A 85 -18.97 4.69 -7.37
CA GLU A 85 -18.30 5.52 -6.36
C GLU A 85 -19.24 5.92 -5.23
N GLU A 86 -20.47 6.38 -5.57
CA GLU A 86 -21.44 6.90 -4.63
C GLU A 86 -21.90 5.86 -3.59
N GLU A 87 -22.23 4.66 -4.07
CA GLU A 87 -22.64 3.56 -3.19
C GLU A 87 -21.50 3.14 -2.26
N TYR A 88 -20.28 3.04 -2.82
CA TYR A 88 -19.12 2.61 -2.06
C TYR A 88 -18.70 3.63 -1.00
N LEU A 89 -18.68 4.91 -1.33
CA LEU A 89 -18.36 5.96 -0.36
C LEU A 89 -19.39 6.04 0.76
N THR A 90 -20.67 5.88 0.41
CA THR A 90 -21.76 5.81 1.41
C THR A 90 -21.55 4.63 2.37
N ALA A 91 -21.08 3.49 1.88
CA ALA A 91 -20.77 2.35 2.73
C ALA A 91 -19.57 2.63 3.66
N ILE A 92 -18.48 3.22 3.15
CA ILE A 92 -17.33 3.63 3.99
C ILE A 92 -17.74 4.65 5.06
N GLU A 93 -18.56 5.63 4.72
CA GLU A 93 -19.06 6.61 5.67
C GLU A 93 -19.91 5.96 6.79
N LYS A 94 -20.72 4.96 6.44
CA LYS A 94 -21.47 4.16 7.43
C LYS A 94 -20.52 3.36 8.32
N GLU A 95 -19.52 2.69 7.74
CA GLU A 95 -18.49 1.94 8.47
C GLU A 95 -17.75 2.85 9.46
N TRP A 96 -17.29 4.01 8.99
CA TRP A 96 -16.65 5.00 9.86
C TRP A 96 -17.55 5.43 11.01
N LYS A 97 -18.85 5.63 10.77
CA LYS A 97 -19.82 5.95 11.83
C LYS A 97 -19.93 4.82 12.86
N LEU A 98 -19.84 3.55 12.46
CA LEU A 98 -19.84 2.43 13.40
C LEU A 98 -18.61 2.48 14.32
N TYR A 99 -17.41 2.67 13.78
CA TYR A 99 -16.21 2.87 14.59
C TYR A 99 -16.29 4.12 15.49
N ARG A 100 -16.82 5.22 14.97
CA ARG A 100 -17.01 6.47 15.76
C ARG A 100 -17.89 6.29 16.99
N ARG A 101 -18.90 5.42 16.93
CA ARG A 101 -19.74 5.11 18.08
C ARG A 101 -18.98 4.37 19.19
N LEU A 102 -18.00 3.56 18.83
CA LEU A 102 -17.16 2.83 19.79
C LEU A 102 -16.10 3.73 20.46
N MET A 103 -15.69 4.79 19.79
CA MET A 103 -14.58 5.64 20.24
C MET A 103 -14.88 6.43 21.51
N GLN A 104 -16.14 6.89 21.70
CA GLN A 104 -16.58 7.69 22.86
C GLN A 104 -15.73 8.95 23.16
N GLN A 105 -14.70 9.20 22.40
CA GLN A 105 -13.77 10.33 22.45
C GLN A 105 -13.52 10.86 21.05
N THR A 106 -13.03 12.11 20.94
CA THR A 106 -12.58 12.67 19.67
C THR A 106 -11.31 11.97 19.20
N PRO A 107 -11.29 11.33 18.02
CA PRO A 107 -10.07 10.71 17.53
C PRO A 107 -9.04 11.75 17.10
N ILE A 108 -7.78 11.46 17.37
CA ILE A 108 -6.62 12.19 16.88
C ILE A 108 -6.07 11.45 15.68
N ILE A 109 -6.26 11.99 14.48
CA ILE A 109 -5.83 11.37 13.23
C ILE A 109 -4.40 11.81 12.94
N ARG A 110 -3.47 10.87 12.87
CA ARG A 110 -2.07 11.09 12.49
C ARG A 110 -1.78 10.71 11.06
N GLU A 111 -2.50 9.74 10.53
CA GLU A 111 -2.21 9.21 9.21
C GLU A 111 -3.50 8.86 8.49
N ILE A 112 -3.59 9.22 7.21
CA ILE A 112 -4.59 8.70 6.28
C ILE A 112 -3.85 8.19 5.05
N HIS A 113 -4.11 6.93 4.69
CA HIS A 113 -3.62 6.37 3.46
C HIS A 113 -4.77 5.86 2.58
N LEU A 114 -4.84 6.35 1.36
CA LEU A 114 -5.77 5.87 0.35
C LEU A 114 -5.04 4.91 -0.58
N GLY A 115 -5.48 3.65 -0.60
CA GLY A 115 -4.83 2.61 -1.41
C GLY A 115 -5.82 1.58 -1.96
N GLY A 116 -5.29 0.49 -2.51
CA GLY A 116 -6.08 -0.68 -2.89
C GLY A 116 -6.10 -1.01 -4.37
N GLY A 117 -7.10 -0.58 -5.12
CA GLY A 117 -7.18 -0.66 -6.57
C GLY A 117 -6.48 0.53 -7.21
N THR A 118 -7.24 1.59 -7.45
CA THR A 118 -6.73 2.88 -7.96
C THR A 118 -7.50 4.01 -7.28
N PRO A 119 -6.99 4.63 -6.21
CA PRO A 119 -7.70 5.73 -5.55
C PRO A 119 -8.08 6.88 -6.49
N THR A 120 -7.24 7.18 -7.48
CA THR A 120 -7.52 8.20 -8.52
C THR A 120 -8.52 7.75 -9.60
N PHE A 121 -9.16 6.60 -9.43
CA PHE A 121 -10.41 6.25 -10.12
C PHE A 121 -11.57 7.12 -9.63
N PHE A 122 -11.59 7.43 -8.34
CA PHE A 122 -12.62 8.27 -7.73
C PHE A 122 -12.44 9.72 -8.14
N SER A 123 -13.53 10.42 -8.44
CA SER A 123 -13.48 11.83 -8.79
C SER A 123 -12.87 12.69 -7.66
N PRO A 124 -12.24 13.83 -7.99
CA PRO A 124 -11.73 14.76 -6.97
C PRO A 124 -12.78 15.16 -5.92
N GLN A 125 -14.04 15.36 -6.34
CA GLN A 125 -15.15 15.72 -5.50
C GLN A 125 -15.50 14.60 -4.51
N ASN A 126 -15.49 13.35 -4.98
CA ASN A 126 -15.76 12.19 -4.17
C ASN A 126 -14.62 11.89 -3.19
N LEU A 127 -13.37 12.10 -3.58
CA LEU A 127 -12.24 12.05 -2.65
C LEU A 127 -12.33 13.13 -1.57
N ALA A 128 -12.73 14.35 -1.94
CA ALA A 128 -12.95 15.42 -0.97
C ALA A 128 -14.08 15.09 0.00
N ARG A 129 -15.20 14.55 -0.48
CA ARG A 129 -16.30 14.08 0.37
C ARG A 129 -15.82 13.04 1.38
N LEU A 130 -15.10 12.03 0.92
CA LEU A 130 -14.54 10.97 1.75
C LEU A 130 -13.68 11.53 2.88
N ILE A 131 -12.66 12.32 2.53
CA ILE A 131 -11.71 12.86 3.52
C ILE A 131 -12.39 13.80 4.50
N ASN A 132 -13.25 14.71 4.02
CA ASN A 132 -14.01 15.59 4.89
C ASN A 132 -14.92 14.80 5.85
N GLY A 133 -15.51 13.69 5.40
CA GLY A 133 -16.29 12.78 6.24
C GLY A 133 -15.45 12.11 7.35
N LEU A 134 -14.23 11.69 7.04
CA LEU A 134 -13.32 11.06 8.00
C LEU A 134 -12.81 12.05 9.06
N VAL A 135 -12.43 13.26 8.65
CA VAL A 135 -11.85 14.26 9.56
C VAL A 135 -12.91 15.06 10.33
N LYS A 136 -14.19 14.98 9.92
CA LYS A 136 -15.28 15.66 10.61
C LYS A 136 -15.38 15.22 12.07
N ASN A 137 -15.38 16.20 12.98
CA ASN A 137 -15.39 15.95 14.43
C ASN A 137 -14.19 15.08 14.90
N SER A 138 -13.06 15.24 14.27
CA SER A 138 -11.78 14.63 14.62
C SER A 138 -10.73 15.73 14.80
N ILE A 139 -9.64 15.44 15.47
CA ILE A 139 -8.47 16.30 15.55
C ILE A 139 -7.45 15.75 14.54
N VAL A 140 -7.10 16.55 13.54
CA VAL A 140 -5.96 16.23 12.67
C VAL A 140 -4.69 16.68 13.38
N HIS A 141 -3.78 15.73 13.64
CA HIS A 141 -2.55 16.04 14.36
C HIS A 141 -1.67 17.00 13.52
N PRO A 142 -1.00 18.00 14.11
CA PRO A 142 -0.17 18.95 13.36
C PRO A 142 0.92 18.29 12.51
N GLN A 143 1.48 17.17 12.97
CA GLN A 143 2.48 16.37 12.25
C GLN A 143 1.83 15.15 11.57
N HIS A 144 0.67 15.32 10.96
CA HIS A 144 0.00 14.24 10.23
C HIS A 144 0.71 13.91 8.92
N GLU A 145 0.54 12.66 8.47
CA GLU A 145 1.00 12.20 7.15
C GLU A 145 -0.20 11.66 6.37
N PHE A 146 -0.64 12.39 5.35
CA PHE A 146 -1.69 11.94 4.44
C PHE A 146 -1.07 11.56 3.10
N SER A 147 -1.39 10.35 2.62
CA SER A 147 -0.79 9.77 1.44
C SER A 147 -1.81 9.03 0.57
N VAL A 148 -1.54 8.96 -0.71
CA VAL A 148 -2.44 8.36 -1.70
C VAL A 148 -1.67 7.57 -2.74
N GLU A 149 -2.22 6.42 -3.16
CA GLU A 149 -1.77 5.70 -4.35
C GLU A 149 -2.47 6.25 -5.60
N GLY A 150 -1.74 6.40 -6.68
CA GLY A 150 -2.26 6.91 -7.95
C GLY A 150 -1.79 6.11 -9.15
N HIS A 151 -2.57 6.18 -10.22
CA HIS A 151 -2.15 5.68 -11.52
C HIS A 151 -1.77 6.88 -12.41
N PRO A 152 -0.55 6.94 -12.98
CA PRO A 152 -0.10 8.10 -13.76
C PRO A 152 -1.03 8.51 -14.91
N ASN A 153 -1.71 7.52 -15.54
CA ASN A 153 -2.65 7.83 -16.61
C ASN A 153 -3.94 8.52 -16.13
N ASN A 154 -4.41 8.18 -14.92
CA ASN A 154 -5.72 8.61 -14.40
C ASN A 154 -5.62 9.75 -13.38
N THR A 155 -4.42 10.00 -12.85
CA THR A 155 -4.20 11.13 -11.93
C THR A 155 -4.18 12.44 -12.69
N THR A 156 -5.16 13.30 -12.42
CA THR A 156 -5.27 14.64 -13.01
C THR A 156 -4.75 15.71 -12.06
N LYS A 157 -4.43 16.88 -12.60
CA LYS A 157 -4.04 18.04 -11.79
C LYS A 157 -5.12 18.46 -10.79
N GLU A 158 -6.40 18.22 -11.11
CA GLU A 158 -7.52 18.49 -10.20
C GLU A 158 -7.51 17.51 -9.01
N HIS A 159 -7.26 16.21 -9.22
CA HIS A 159 -7.03 15.27 -8.13
C HIS A 159 -5.95 15.76 -7.18
N LEU A 160 -4.80 16.15 -7.73
CA LEU A 160 -3.66 16.61 -6.95
C LEU A 160 -3.97 17.88 -6.15
N LYS A 161 -4.60 18.89 -6.77
CA LYS A 161 -5.00 20.11 -6.07
C LYS A 161 -5.98 19.85 -4.93
N THR A 162 -6.98 19.02 -5.19
CA THR A 162 -7.99 18.64 -4.19
C THR A 162 -7.35 17.92 -3.01
N LEU A 163 -6.56 16.88 -3.28
CA LEU A 163 -5.86 16.13 -2.23
C LEU A 163 -4.88 17.02 -1.44
N TYR A 164 -4.13 17.89 -2.13
CA TYR A 164 -3.22 18.82 -1.47
C TYR A 164 -3.95 19.78 -0.51
N SER A 165 -5.10 20.30 -0.93
CA SER A 165 -5.92 21.18 -0.08
C SER A 165 -6.48 20.49 1.16
N LEU A 166 -6.59 19.15 1.10
CA LEU A 166 -7.04 18.28 2.20
C LEU A 166 -5.89 17.77 3.09
N GLY A 167 -4.67 18.23 2.87
CA GLY A 167 -3.52 17.88 3.71
C GLY A 167 -2.62 16.78 3.16
N PHE A 168 -2.91 16.20 2.00
CA PHE A 168 -2.03 15.21 1.39
C PHE A 168 -0.73 15.83 0.91
N ARG A 169 0.39 15.18 1.20
CA ARG A 169 1.73 15.63 0.82
C ARG A 169 2.56 14.53 0.15
N ARG A 170 2.12 13.29 0.23
CA ARG A 170 2.79 12.15 -0.37
C ARG A 170 1.86 11.43 -1.36
N ILE A 171 2.40 11.11 -2.53
CA ILE A 171 1.73 10.28 -3.54
C ILE A 171 2.64 9.14 -3.99
N SER A 172 2.08 7.93 -4.17
CA SER A 172 2.76 6.81 -4.77
C SER A 172 2.18 6.51 -6.14
N TYR A 173 3.04 6.46 -7.15
CA TYR A 173 2.66 6.05 -8.50
C TYR A 173 3.13 4.63 -8.78
N GLY A 174 2.19 3.75 -9.14
CA GLY A 174 2.53 2.42 -9.63
C GLY A 174 3.13 2.52 -11.04
N VAL A 175 4.45 2.67 -11.16
CA VAL A 175 5.17 2.72 -12.45
C VAL A 175 5.44 1.32 -12.98
N GLN A 176 5.85 0.40 -12.12
CA GLN A 176 6.11 -1.02 -12.33
C GLN A 176 7.30 -1.30 -13.26
N ASP A 177 7.17 -1.00 -14.55
CA ASP A 177 8.22 -1.10 -15.57
C ASP A 177 7.93 -0.10 -16.70
N LEU A 178 8.98 0.36 -17.39
CA LEU A 178 8.88 1.29 -18.52
C LEU A 178 9.21 0.62 -19.86
N ASP A 179 9.54 -0.67 -19.87
CA ASP A 179 9.73 -1.44 -21.10
C ASP A 179 8.36 -1.70 -21.77
N PRO A 180 8.16 -1.32 -23.04
CA PRO A 180 6.86 -1.46 -23.72
C PRO A 180 6.38 -2.92 -23.84
N GLU A 181 7.29 -3.90 -24.01
CA GLU A 181 6.92 -5.31 -24.10
C GLU A 181 6.47 -5.86 -22.74
N VAL A 182 7.17 -5.47 -21.67
CA VAL A 182 6.76 -5.80 -20.30
C VAL A 182 5.41 -5.18 -20.01
N GLN A 183 5.21 -3.90 -20.31
CA GLN A 183 3.91 -3.21 -20.13
C GLN A 183 2.77 -3.89 -20.89
N ARG A 184 3.03 -4.35 -22.12
CA ARG A 184 2.05 -5.07 -22.94
C ARG A 184 1.64 -6.39 -22.30
N VAL A 185 2.59 -7.20 -21.86
CA VAL A 185 2.31 -8.54 -21.30
C VAL A 185 1.62 -8.45 -19.93
N ILE A 186 1.95 -7.43 -19.12
CA ILE A 186 1.28 -7.21 -17.83
C ILE A 186 -0.04 -6.42 -17.96
N ASN A 187 -0.45 -6.09 -19.19
CA ASN A 187 -1.64 -5.28 -19.50
C ASN A 187 -1.67 -3.94 -18.74
N ARG A 188 -0.52 -3.23 -18.73
CA ARG A 188 -0.38 -1.92 -18.10
C ARG A 188 0.39 -0.96 -18.99
N ILE A 189 -0.27 -0.48 -20.04
CA ILE A 189 0.33 0.49 -20.96
C ILE A 189 0.38 1.87 -20.29
N GLN A 190 1.58 2.36 -20.07
CA GLN A 190 1.84 3.57 -19.32
C GLN A 190 3.07 4.29 -19.87
N PRO A 191 2.90 5.16 -20.88
CA PRO A 191 4.00 5.90 -21.47
C PRO A 191 4.78 6.72 -20.45
N LEU A 192 6.11 6.80 -20.61
CA LEU A 192 7.00 7.59 -19.74
C LEU A 192 6.50 9.03 -19.58
N GLU A 193 5.98 9.64 -20.65
CA GLU A 193 5.47 11.01 -20.62
C GLU A 193 4.31 11.19 -19.64
N ASN A 194 3.46 10.18 -19.47
CA ASN A 194 2.39 10.22 -18.46
C ASN A 194 2.93 10.16 -17.04
N VAL A 195 3.97 9.36 -16.78
CA VAL A 195 4.66 9.30 -15.49
C VAL A 195 5.34 10.64 -15.20
N LYS A 196 6.05 11.19 -16.17
CA LYS A 196 6.71 12.49 -16.08
C LYS A 196 5.70 13.59 -15.77
N ARG A 197 4.65 13.72 -16.58
CA ARG A 197 3.56 14.69 -16.37
C ARG A 197 2.98 14.61 -14.96
N ALA A 198 2.57 13.40 -14.53
CA ALA A 198 1.96 13.20 -13.22
C ALA A 198 2.93 13.58 -12.07
N THR A 199 4.21 13.28 -12.22
CA THR A 199 5.26 13.62 -11.26
C THR A 199 5.48 15.12 -11.18
N GLU A 200 5.60 15.80 -12.33
CA GLU A 200 5.79 17.25 -12.40
C GLU A 200 4.58 18.02 -11.86
N GLU A 201 3.37 17.57 -12.21
CA GLU A 201 2.12 18.16 -11.68
C GLU A 201 2.01 18.00 -10.17
N ALA A 202 2.36 16.83 -9.61
CA ALA A 202 2.37 16.62 -8.17
C ALA A 202 3.31 17.60 -7.45
N ARG A 203 4.53 17.78 -7.97
CA ARG A 203 5.51 18.74 -7.42
C ARG A 203 5.07 20.19 -7.56
N GLN A 204 4.52 20.57 -8.72
CA GLN A 204 3.99 21.92 -8.96
C GLN A 204 2.85 22.28 -7.99
N VAL A 205 2.02 21.30 -7.62
CA VAL A 205 0.94 21.49 -6.64
C VAL A 205 1.49 21.60 -5.21
N GLY A 206 2.67 21.00 -4.93
CA GLY A 206 3.33 21.08 -3.62
C GLY A 206 3.47 19.76 -2.87
N PHE A 207 3.26 18.60 -3.53
CA PHE A 207 3.58 17.30 -2.92
C PHE A 207 5.07 17.24 -2.62
N THR A 208 5.42 16.90 -1.38
CA THR A 208 6.79 16.88 -0.88
C THR A 208 7.47 15.53 -1.04
N SER A 209 6.71 14.47 -1.25
CA SER A 209 7.27 13.14 -1.50
C SER A 209 6.47 12.43 -2.59
N VAL A 210 7.15 12.09 -3.68
CA VAL A 210 6.63 11.29 -4.80
C VAL A 210 7.34 9.95 -4.77
N ASN A 211 6.60 8.87 -4.56
CA ASN A 211 7.09 7.50 -4.58
C ASN A 211 6.79 6.83 -5.91
N PHE A 212 7.70 5.98 -6.40
CA PHE A 212 7.45 5.08 -7.51
C PHE A 212 7.51 3.62 -7.04
N ASP A 213 6.46 2.87 -7.36
CA ASP A 213 6.47 1.43 -7.18
C ASP A 213 6.98 0.77 -8.47
N LEU A 214 8.05 -0.01 -8.36
CA LEU A 214 8.68 -0.77 -9.43
C LEU A 214 8.64 -2.25 -9.09
N ILE A 215 8.59 -3.10 -10.11
CA ILE A 215 8.55 -4.55 -9.91
C ILE A 215 9.66 -5.21 -10.74
N TYR A 216 10.48 -6.04 -10.09
CA TYR A 216 11.41 -6.92 -10.78
C TYR A 216 10.91 -8.37 -10.79
N GLY A 217 11.28 -9.10 -11.84
CA GLY A 217 10.83 -10.48 -12.04
C GLY A 217 9.50 -10.59 -12.77
N LEU A 218 9.04 -9.55 -13.45
CA LEU A 218 7.88 -9.58 -14.35
C LEU A 218 8.19 -10.41 -15.61
N PRO A 219 7.15 -10.91 -16.32
CA PRO A 219 7.35 -11.58 -17.60
C PRO A 219 8.11 -10.70 -18.60
N LEU A 220 9.00 -11.30 -19.37
CA LEU A 220 9.82 -10.66 -20.42
C LEU A 220 10.84 -9.63 -19.92
N GLN A 221 10.97 -9.41 -18.63
CA GLN A 221 12.03 -8.52 -18.10
C GLN A 221 13.42 -9.07 -18.40
N THR A 222 14.31 -8.19 -18.83
CA THR A 222 15.72 -8.48 -19.10
C THR A 222 16.64 -7.51 -18.36
N LEU A 223 17.92 -7.85 -18.19
CA LEU A 223 18.90 -6.93 -17.60
C LEU A 223 19.03 -5.60 -18.37
N PRO A 224 19.11 -5.57 -19.71
CA PRO A 224 19.07 -4.30 -20.43
C PRO A 224 17.78 -3.52 -20.21
N GLY A 225 16.62 -4.19 -20.17
CA GLY A 225 15.32 -3.56 -19.94
C GLY A 225 15.24 -2.90 -18.56
N ILE A 226 15.63 -3.62 -17.49
CA ILE A 226 15.61 -3.06 -16.14
C ILE A 226 16.60 -1.89 -15.97
N ARG A 227 17.79 -1.96 -16.60
CA ARG A 227 18.72 -0.83 -16.62
C ARG A 227 18.09 0.42 -17.25
N ASN A 228 17.42 0.26 -18.36
CA ASN A 228 16.73 1.36 -19.03
C ASN A 228 15.59 1.93 -18.16
N THR A 229 14.76 1.06 -17.60
CA THR A 229 13.68 1.47 -16.67
C THR A 229 14.23 2.24 -15.49
N ILE A 230 15.23 1.71 -14.76
CA ILE A 230 15.83 2.38 -13.60
C ILE A 230 16.49 3.71 -13.99
N SER A 231 17.18 3.77 -15.13
CA SER A 231 17.80 5.02 -15.63
C SER A 231 16.76 6.11 -15.87
N GLN A 232 15.64 5.77 -16.50
CA GLN A 232 14.54 6.70 -16.73
C GLN A 232 13.88 7.15 -15.41
N VAL A 233 13.68 6.22 -14.49
CA VAL A 233 13.16 6.49 -13.13
C VAL A 233 14.06 7.46 -12.37
N ILE A 234 15.37 7.22 -12.36
CA ILE A 234 16.36 8.12 -11.74
C ILE A 234 16.29 9.52 -12.36
N GLY A 235 16.11 9.62 -13.69
CA GLY A 235 15.93 10.88 -14.39
C GLY A 235 14.72 11.70 -13.92
N LEU A 236 13.66 11.04 -13.48
CA LEU A 236 12.45 11.66 -12.92
C LEU A 236 12.60 12.04 -11.43
N LYS A 237 13.65 11.53 -10.77
CA LYS A 237 14.02 11.81 -9.37
C LYS A 237 12.87 11.64 -8.38
N PRO A 238 12.19 10.48 -8.32
CA PRO A 238 11.23 10.25 -7.23
C PRO A 238 11.95 10.34 -5.87
N ASP A 239 11.22 10.75 -4.83
CA ASP A 239 11.80 10.89 -3.48
C ASP A 239 11.98 9.53 -2.81
N ARG A 240 11.07 8.58 -3.13
CA ARG A 240 11.09 7.18 -2.70
C ARG A 240 10.92 6.25 -3.87
N ILE A 241 11.44 5.05 -3.73
CA ILE A 241 11.23 3.93 -4.66
C ILE A 241 10.95 2.68 -3.85
N ALA A 242 9.86 1.99 -4.19
CA ALA A 242 9.59 0.65 -3.73
C ALA A 242 9.86 -0.32 -4.87
N PHE A 243 10.91 -1.14 -4.76
CA PHE A 243 11.37 -2.05 -5.81
C PHE A 243 11.04 -3.50 -5.44
N TYR A 244 9.80 -3.91 -5.75
CA TYR A 244 9.21 -5.15 -5.29
C TYR A 244 9.57 -6.35 -6.16
N SER A 245 9.74 -7.51 -5.51
CA SER A 245 9.78 -8.80 -6.20
C SER A 245 8.38 -9.18 -6.69
N TYR A 246 8.24 -9.53 -7.97
CA TYR A 246 7.02 -10.14 -8.48
C TYR A 246 6.78 -11.49 -7.77
N ALA A 247 5.58 -11.64 -7.20
CA ALA A 247 5.13 -12.89 -6.60
C ALA A 247 4.17 -13.61 -7.54
N HIS A 248 4.62 -14.74 -8.11
CA HIS A 248 3.80 -15.58 -8.99
C HIS A 248 3.02 -16.60 -8.16
N VAL A 249 1.71 -16.41 -8.06
CA VAL A 249 0.78 -17.23 -7.23
C VAL A 249 -0.50 -17.58 -8.00
N PRO A 250 -0.41 -18.20 -9.18
CA PRO A 250 -1.54 -18.44 -10.09
C PRO A 250 -2.62 -19.36 -9.50
N TRP A 251 -2.30 -20.11 -8.44
CA TRP A 251 -3.28 -20.95 -7.72
C TRP A 251 -4.24 -20.13 -6.85
N THR A 252 -3.85 -18.94 -6.39
CA THR A 252 -4.71 -18.01 -5.65
C THR A 252 -5.19 -16.85 -6.52
N ASN A 253 -4.39 -16.39 -7.47
CA ASN A 253 -4.69 -15.28 -8.36
C ASN A 253 -4.75 -15.73 -9.83
N LYS A 254 -5.95 -16.11 -10.26
CA LYS A 254 -6.18 -16.66 -11.62
C LYS A 254 -5.78 -15.71 -12.75
N VAL A 255 -5.73 -14.40 -12.50
CA VAL A 255 -5.34 -13.38 -13.48
C VAL A 255 -3.87 -13.56 -13.92
N GLN A 256 -3.02 -14.07 -13.05
CA GLN A 256 -1.62 -14.37 -13.35
C GLN A 256 -1.43 -15.55 -14.31
N ARG A 257 -2.50 -16.18 -14.77
CA ARG A 257 -2.49 -17.21 -15.83
C ARG A 257 -2.65 -16.63 -17.23
N LEU A 258 -2.77 -15.32 -17.38
CA LEU A 258 -2.99 -14.64 -18.66
C LEU A 258 -1.70 -14.39 -19.45
N PHE A 259 -0.55 -14.75 -18.95
CA PHE A 259 0.74 -14.77 -19.63
C PHE A 259 1.39 -16.16 -19.51
N ASN A 260 2.39 -16.42 -20.32
CA ASN A 260 3.09 -17.69 -20.27
C ASN A 260 4.10 -17.70 -19.12
N GLU A 261 4.07 -18.73 -18.27
CA GLU A 261 5.03 -18.90 -17.16
C GLU A 261 6.49 -19.03 -17.68
N ALA A 262 6.68 -19.50 -18.91
CA ALA A 262 8.00 -19.56 -19.53
C ALA A 262 8.62 -18.17 -19.79
N ASP A 263 7.81 -17.10 -19.80
CA ASP A 263 8.26 -15.72 -19.96
C ASP A 263 8.82 -15.13 -18.65
N LEU A 264 8.65 -15.84 -17.52
CA LEU A 264 9.16 -15.39 -16.22
C LEU A 264 10.68 -15.64 -16.12
N PRO A 265 11.45 -14.67 -15.60
CA PRO A 265 12.88 -14.90 -15.37
C PRO A 265 13.08 -16.00 -14.32
N GLY A 266 14.08 -16.85 -14.56
CA GLY A 266 14.51 -17.86 -13.59
C GLY A 266 15.04 -17.24 -12.29
N ALA A 267 15.25 -18.08 -11.26
CA ALA A 267 15.68 -17.60 -9.94
C ALA A 267 16.97 -16.76 -9.98
N GLU A 268 17.96 -17.20 -10.76
CA GLU A 268 19.25 -16.52 -10.90
C GLU A 268 19.09 -15.18 -11.65
N GLU A 269 18.33 -15.19 -12.75
CA GLU A 269 18.03 -13.98 -13.53
C GLU A 269 17.27 -12.97 -12.69
N LYS A 270 16.23 -13.41 -11.98
CA LYS A 270 15.45 -12.55 -11.10
C LYS A 270 16.30 -11.89 -10.01
N LEU A 271 17.25 -12.63 -9.44
CA LEU A 271 18.21 -12.08 -8.49
C LEU A 271 19.15 -11.06 -9.15
N GLN A 272 19.59 -11.30 -10.37
CA GLN A 272 20.43 -10.35 -11.12
C GLN A 272 19.68 -9.06 -11.43
N LEU A 273 18.37 -9.12 -11.77
CA LEU A 273 17.53 -7.94 -11.95
C LEU A 273 17.49 -7.08 -10.67
N TYR A 274 17.33 -7.72 -9.50
CA TYR A 274 17.34 -7.03 -8.21
C TYR A 274 18.70 -6.37 -7.90
N ILE A 275 19.79 -7.12 -8.05
CA ILE A 275 21.14 -6.62 -7.76
C ILE A 275 21.45 -5.43 -8.65
N GLU A 276 21.19 -5.53 -9.95
CA GLU A 276 21.42 -4.46 -10.91
C GLU A 276 20.62 -3.20 -10.55
N GLY A 277 19.31 -3.36 -10.30
CA GLY A 277 18.47 -2.24 -9.92
C GLY A 277 18.93 -1.58 -8.61
N LYS A 278 19.23 -2.37 -7.58
CA LYS A 278 19.76 -1.88 -6.31
C LYS A 278 21.08 -1.13 -6.46
N ASP A 279 22.03 -1.67 -7.23
CA ASP A 279 23.35 -1.05 -7.46
C ASP A 279 23.19 0.29 -8.22
N MET A 280 22.30 0.34 -9.21
CA MET A 280 21.98 1.59 -9.92
C MET A 280 21.37 2.63 -8.99
N LEU A 281 20.39 2.24 -8.17
CA LEU A 281 19.72 3.15 -7.23
C LEU A 281 20.71 3.68 -6.18
N THR A 282 21.48 2.79 -5.54
CA THR A 282 22.45 3.21 -4.50
C THR A 282 23.58 4.06 -5.06
N SER A 283 24.03 3.81 -6.30
CA SER A 283 25.02 4.63 -6.99
C SER A 283 24.48 6.03 -7.37
N ASN A 284 23.17 6.21 -7.35
CA ASN A 284 22.48 7.48 -7.61
C ASN A 284 21.84 8.09 -6.37
N HIS A 285 22.47 7.90 -5.21
CA HIS A 285 22.16 8.52 -3.92
C HIS A 285 20.87 8.05 -3.24
N TYR A 286 20.20 7.01 -3.74
CA TYR A 286 19.10 6.39 -3.00
C TYR A 286 19.65 5.49 -1.90
N ALA A 287 19.33 5.77 -0.67
CA ALA A 287 19.67 4.92 0.46
C ALA A 287 18.73 3.71 0.52
N ASP A 288 19.28 2.53 0.75
CA ASP A 288 18.52 1.33 1.06
C ASP A 288 17.88 1.49 2.46
N ILE A 289 16.56 1.62 2.51
CA ILE A 289 15.81 1.80 3.77
C ILE A 289 15.59 0.46 4.46
N GLY A 290 15.42 -0.59 3.70
CA GLY A 290 15.16 -1.95 4.15
C GLY A 290 14.12 -2.63 3.27
N MET A 291 14.15 -3.95 3.27
CA MET A 291 13.36 -4.79 2.38
C MET A 291 13.49 -4.33 0.92
N ASP A 292 12.45 -3.72 0.36
CA ASP A 292 12.40 -3.31 -1.05
C ASP A 292 12.37 -1.79 -1.23
N HIS A 293 12.64 -1.00 -0.17
CA HIS A 293 12.44 0.44 -0.20
C HIS A 293 13.76 1.20 -0.25
N PHE A 294 13.77 2.24 -1.08
CA PHE A 294 14.85 3.18 -1.27
C PHE A 294 14.33 4.61 -1.13
N ALA A 295 15.12 5.50 -0.56
CA ALA A 295 14.75 6.91 -0.40
C ALA A 295 15.95 7.83 -0.59
N LEU A 296 15.70 9.03 -1.09
CA LEU A 296 16.69 10.11 -1.12
C LEU A 296 16.94 10.65 0.30
N PRO A 297 18.14 11.17 0.60
CA PRO A 297 18.50 11.63 1.95
C PRO A 297 17.61 12.73 2.53
N HIS A 298 16.94 13.53 1.71
CA HIS A 298 16.04 14.58 2.16
C HIS A 298 14.63 14.07 2.52
N ASP A 299 14.27 12.84 2.13
CA ASP A 299 12.96 12.29 2.42
C ASP A 299 12.83 11.85 3.89
N ASP A 300 11.65 12.09 4.47
CA ASP A 300 11.36 11.80 5.87
C ASP A 300 11.55 10.32 6.24
N LEU A 301 11.40 9.41 5.28
CA LEU A 301 11.61 7.98 5.51
C LEU A 301 13.10 7.67 5.79
N TYR A 302 14.00 8.32 5.06
CA TYR A 302 15.44 8.23 5.33
C TYR A 302 15.78 8.82 6.70
N GLN A 303 15.22 10.00 7.02
CA GLN A 303 15.44 10.66 8.31
C GLN A 303 14.93 9.79 9.47
N ALA A 304 13.75 9.18 9.33
CA ALA A 304 13.21 8.26 10.32
C ALA A 304 14.10 7.03 10.52
N ARG A 305 14.68 6.49 9.44
CA ARG A 305 15.67 5.40 9.55
C ARG A 305 16.91 5.82 10.32
N GLN A 306 17.47 7.00 10.02
CA GLN A 306 18.66 7.50 10.71
C GLN A 306 18.43 7.77 12.21
N SER A 307 17.24 8.26 12.56
CA SER A 307 16.87 8.55 13.95
C SER A 307 16.35 7.33 14.71
N GLY A 308 16.22 6.16 14.06
CA GLY A 308 15.68 4.95 14.70
C GLY A 308 14.16 5.02 14.97
N THR A 309 13.44 5.93 14.32
CA THR A 309 11.99 6.09 14.45
C THR A 309 11.19 5.48 13.31
N LEU A 310 11.88 4.80 12.38
CA LEU A 310 11.23 4.12 11.27
C LEU A 310 10.23 3.10 11.78
N HIS A 311 8.99 3.19 11.30
CA HIS A 311 7.93 2.25 11.62
C HIS A 311 7.45 1.52 10.38
N ARG A 312 6.88 0.32 10.56
CA ARG A 312 6.27 -0.45 9.50
C ARG A 312 4.94 -1.04 9.95
N ASN A 313 3.92 -0.85 9.13
CA ASN A 313 2.59 -1.43 9.30
C ASN A 313 2.12 -2.12 8.00
N PHE A 314 0.83 -2.44 7.89
CA PHE A 314 0.26 -3.08 6.69
C PHE A 314 0.29 -2.20 5.43
N MET A 315 0.42 -0.88 5.58
CA MET A 315 0.53 0.07 4.47
C MET A 315 1.97 0.20 3.93
N GLY A 316 2.95 -0.34 4.65
CA GLY A 316 4.37 -0.22 4.33
C GLY A 316 5.17 0.53 5.39
N TYR A 317 6.30 1.11 4.97
CA TYR A 317 7.10 1.97 5.84
C TYR A 317 6.47 3.36 6.00
N THR A 318 6.44 3.85 7.24
CA THR A 318 5.90 5.15 7.62
C THR A 318 6.77 5.80 8.69
N THR A 319 6.68 7.11 8.80
CA THR A 319 7.28 7.90 9.89
C THR A 319 6.35 7.98 11.12
N GLN A 320 5.10 7.56 10.97
CA GLN A 320 4.09 7.61 12.02
C GLN A 320 4.08 6.30 12.81
N ASN A 321 4.34 6.38 14.11
CA ASN A 321 4.28 5.25 15.02
C ASN A 321 2.96 5.27 15.81
N THR A 322 1.86 4.95 15.13
CA THR A 322 0.56 4.78 15.78
C THR A 322 0.36 3.33 16.24
N SER A 323 -0.23 3.14 17.41
CA SER A 323 -0.60 1.81 17.90
C SER A 323 -1.88 1.27 17.29
N LEU A 324 -2.64 2.12 16.60
CA LEU A 324 -3.95 1.80 16.05
C LEU A 324 -3.98 2.14 14.56
N LEU A 325 -4.22 1.14 13.74
CA LEU A 325 -4.56 1.27 12.33
C LEU A 325 -5.99 0.80 12.11
N VAL A 326 -6.85 1.70 11.68
CA VAL A 326 -8.24 1.39 11.31
C VAL A 326 -8.34 1.25 9.79
N GLY A 327 -8.63 0.05 9.33
CA GLY A 327 -8.88 -0.24 7.92
C GLY A 327 -10.36 -0.09 7.58
N LEU A 328 -10.69 0.74 6.61
CA LEU A 328 -12.04 0.97 6.10
C LEU A 328 -12.17 0.48 4.66
N GLY A 329 -13.32 -0.05 4.33
CA GLY A 329 -13.63 -0.57 3.01
C GLY A 329 -13.39 -2.07 2.87
N VAL A 330 -13.79 -2.61 1.72
CA VAL A 330 -13.67 -4.04 1.40
C VAL A 330 -12.23 -4.52 1.54
N SER A 331 -12.02 -5.67 2.16
CA SER A 331 -10.71 -6.31 2.42
C SER A 331 -9.70 -5.52 3.26
N ALA A 332 -10.03 -4.32 3.73
CA ALA A 332 -9.12 -3.50 4.52
C ALA A 332 -8.68 -4.24 5.80
N ILE A 333 -7.45 -4.01 6.22
CA ILE A 333 -6.87 -4.61 7.42
C ILE A 333 -6.75 -3.55 8.51
N SER A 334 -7.18 -3.92 9.71
CA SER A 334 -6.99 -3.14 10.94
C SER A 334 -5.98 -3.82 11.85
N ASP A 335 -5.20 -3.02 12.60
CA ASP A 335 -4.20 -3.46 13.57
C ASP A 335 -4.39 -2.66 14.87
N LEU A 336 -4.72 -3.33 15.95
CA LEU A 336 -4.94 -2.73 17.27
C LEU A 336 -3.75 -2.90 18.22
N GLY A 337 -2.63 -3.42 17.72
CA GLY A 337 -1.50 -3.78 18.60
C GLY A 337 -1.64 -5.16 19.27
N ASN A 338 -2.83 -5.49 19.75
CA ASN A 338 -3.16 -6.78 20.35
C ASN A 338 -4.10 -7.66 19.51
N ALA A 339 -4.59 -7.16 18.38
CA ALA A 339 -5.46 -7.91 17.48
C ALA A 339 -5.36 -7.38 16.04
N PHE A 340 -5.61 -8.27 15.10
CA PHE A 340 -5.77 -7.95 13.68
C PHE A 340 -7.17 -8.32 13.22
N ALA A 341 -7.73 -7.52 12.32
CA ALA A 341 -8.93 -7.88 11.59
C ALA A 341 -8.83 -7.50 10.13
N GLN A 342 -9.47 -8.28 9.27
CA GLN A 342 -9.66 -7.99 7.86
C GLN A 342 -11.14 -7.98 7.55
N ASN A 343 -11.58 -6.94 6.87
CA ASN A 343 -12.94 -6.82 6.35
C ASN A 343 -13.23 -7.87 5.28
N ASP A 344 -14.50 -8.11 5.03
CA ASP A 344 -14.94 -8.96 3.92
C ASP A 344 -14.24 -8.59 2.61
N LYS A 345 -13.86 -9.62 1.83
CA LYS A 345 -13.19 -9.46 0.54
C LYS A 345 -14.15 -9.31 -0.62
N ALA A 346 -15.40 -9.74 -0.45
CA ALA A 346 -16.45 -9.63 -1.44
C ALA A 346 -17.27 -8.35 -1.19
N LEU A 347 -17.42 -7.50 -2.21
CA LEU A 347 -18.19 -6.25 -2.10
C LEU A 347 -19.63 -6.50 -1.61
N HIS A 348 -20.28 -7.58 -2.09
CA HIS A 348 -21.63 -7.93 -1.68
C HIS A 348 -21.73 -8.13 -0.15
N ASN A 349 -20.87 -8.99 0.41
CA ASN A 349 -20.86 -9.26 1.85
C ASN A 349 -20.52 -8.01 2.67
N TYR A 350 -19.57 -7.19 2.16
CA TYR A 350 -19.20 -5.93 2.77
C TYR A 350 -20.42 -4.99 2.86
N TYR A 351 -21.16 -4.81 1.76
CA TYR A 351 -22.37 -3.98 1.74
C TYR A 351 -23.46 -4.53 2.64
N GLU A 352 -23.68 -5.83 2.64
CA GLU A 352 -24.66 -6.50 3.50
C GLU A 352 -24.36 -6.21 4.98
N SER A 353 -23.14 -6.46 5.44
CA SER A 353 -22.73 -6.18 6.82
C SER A 353 -22.93 -4.72 7.20
N ILE A 354 -22.56 -3.78 6.33
CA ILE A 354 -22.73 -2.35 6.58
C ILE A 354 -24.20 -1.94 6.62
N ASN A 355 -25.04 -2.49 5.76
CA ASN A 355 -26.47 -2.17 5.74
C ASN A 355 -27.21 -2.72 6.95
N GLU A 356 -26.73 -3.82 7.52
CA GLU A 356 -27.20 -4.38 8.78
C GLU A 356 -26.64 -3.67 10.03
N GLY A 357 -25.79 -2.66 9.84
CA GLY A 357 -25.18 -1.90 10.93
C GLY A 357 -24.07 -2.66 11.66
N ARG A 358 -23.47 -3.67 11.04
CA ARG A 358 -22.35 -4.46 11.58
C ARG A 358 -21.01 -3.99 11.00
N ILE A 359 -19.95 -3.99 11.81
CA ILE A 359 -18.58 -3.83 11.32
C ILE A 359 -18.24 -5.06 10.47
N PRO A 360 -17.73 -4.88 9.23
CA PRO A 360 -17.63 -5.94 8.24
C PRO A 360 -16.40 -6.84 8.43
N VAL A 361 -15.96 -7.07 9.67
CA VAL A 361 -14.81 -7.93 9.96
C VAL A 361 -15.18 -9.40 9.77
N ASN A 362 -14.35 -10.11 9.03
CA ASN A 362 -14.55 -11.51 8.68
C ASN A 362 -13.41 -12.39 9.18
N ARG A 363 -12.19 -11.90 9.09
CA ARG A 363 -10.99 -12.67 9.37
C ARG A 363 -10.08 -11.89 10.29
N GLY A 364 -9.36 -12.57 11.20
CA GLY A 364 -8.42 -11.87 12.09
C GLY A 364 -7.71 -12.80 13.04
N PHE A 365 -7.02 -12.17 14.00
CA PHE A 365 -6.25 -12.88 15.02
C PHE A 365 -6.15 -12.01 16.27
N PHE A 366 -6.49 -12.57 17.43
CA PHE A 366 -6.23 -11.97 18.75
C PHE A 366 -4.90 -12.51 19.27
N LEU A 367 -3.98 -11.62 19.60
CA LEU A 367 -2.65 -11.98 20.06
C LEU A 367 -2.65 -12.31 21.55
N ASN A 368 -1.97 -13.38 21.93
CA ASN A 368 -1.62 -13.65 23.30
C ASN A 368 -0.30 -12.91 23.70
N ASP A 369 0.11 -13.02 24.95
CA ASP A 369 1.32 -12.32 25.44
C ASP A 369 2.60 -12.78 24.73
N GLU A 370 2.70 -14.05 24.34
CA GLU A 370 3.81 -14.59 23.57
C GLU A 370 3.85 -14.00 22.17
N ASP A 371 2.71 -13.94 21.48
CA ASP A 371 2.57 -13.31 20.15
C ASP A 371 2.99 -11.83 20.19
N ILE A 372 2.57 -11.11 21.23
CA ILE A 372 2.93 -9.70 21.44
C ILE A 372 4.44 -9.55 21.66
N ALA A 373 5.06 -10.45 22.43
CA ALA A 373 6.50 -10.46 22.65
C ALA A 373 7.25 -10.72 21.32
N PHE A 374 6.89 -11.78 20.58
CA PHE A 374 7.49 -12.07 19.28
C PHE A 374 7.35 -10.93 18.27
N ARG A 375 6.18 -10.30 18.23
CA ARG A 375 5.94 -9.14 17.36
C ARG A 375 6.94 -8.00 17.62
N LYS A 376 7.34 -7.76 18.86
CA LYS A 376 8.34 -6.73 19.20
C LYS A 376 9.75 -7.06 18.68
N TYR A 377 10.09 -8.34 18.58
CA TYR A 377 11.40 -8.77 18.04
C TYR A 377 11.46 -8.76 16.50
N ILE A 378 10.32 -8.84 15.82
CA ILE A 378 10.24 -8.86 14.35
C ILE A 378 10.19 -7.43 13.77
N LYS A 379 9.64 -6.47 14.51
CA LYS A 379 9.60 -5.04 14.14
C LYS A 379 10.92 -4.35 14.41
#